data_d0a78f3f877295008b0f295dd889b7d8
#
_entry.id   d0a78f3f877295008b0f295dd889b7d8
#
_cell.length_a   1.000
_cell.length_b   1.000
_cell.length_c   1.000
_cell.angle_alpha   90.00
_cell.angle_beta   90.00
_cell.angle_gamma   90.00
#
_symmetry.space_group_name_H-M   'P 1'
#
loop_
_entity.id
_entity.type
_entity.pdbx_description
1 polymer ?
#
loop_
_entity_poly.entity_id
_entity_poly.type
_entity_poly.pdbx_seq_one_letter_code
_entity_poly.pdbx_strand_id
1 'polypeptide(L)'
;MKKFTAALCTVLLLIGAVLVPGAAAAGPALANTRAYCIMDADTGLVLAQQNMDEELHPASITKVMTLGLACEKAQGDWDDVKLTVSHEDVYSLAGTDSSHIALLEGEEVPLVDALYATQMASANDGANLLAEYFGGGTIADGVAAMNAQVEELGLAHTHFSNPHGISDEDHYTSCYDMAQILRWALQQPGFEDLFTRNEMYTMQPTNIQPVTRYFSQQDKIRIGSSRYHIDSVLGSKLGYTNTARYSYVCLAEQDGVRLICATMQSQLSTDKYNDMRTLLDYAFSTYKSYTQLPGGTVTAQLAVAGGGQSLGTVTVADPGVKLLLAEGLSAQDVTVDLELPEQYLLGAEPAVYAVYTLNGGAQQESTSVRVKAEITGLAELLEQSVGTKLEAARDVEPGSSAWLLAGISVGCTIGAAVVTVLVLRVHSRLKKRRKTARHHKKA
;
A
#
# COMPACT_ATOMS: atom_id res chain seq x y z
N MET A 1 -1.73 -36.89 -60.81
CA MET A 1 -1.50 -35.45 -60.54
C MET A 1 -2.17 -35.09 -59.20
N LYS A 2 -1.42 -35.17 -58.14
CA LYS A 2 -1.91 -34.89 -56.77
C LYS A 2 -1.51 -33.47 -56.38
N LYS A 3 -2.50 -32.63 -56.09
CA LYS A 3 -2.27 -31.29 -55.60
C LYS A 3 -2.01 -31.35 -54.09
N PHE A 4 -0.84 -30.97 -53.66
CA PHE A 4 -0.53 -30.73 -52.26
C PHE A 4 -1.00 -29.33 -51.90
N THR A 5 -1.95 -29.21 -51.00
CA THR A 5 -2.34 -27.97 -50.33
C THR A 5 -1.47 -27.85 -49.09
N ALA A 6 -0.57 -26.87 -49.10
CA ALA A 6 0.20 -26.49 -47.92
C ALA A 6 -0.70 -25.68 -46.95
N ALA A 7 -0.96 -26.24 -45.78
CA ALA A 7 -1.56 -25.51 -44.66
C ALA A 7 -0.47 -24.69 -43.99
N LEU A 8 -0.60 -23.36 -44.09
CA LEU A 8 0.23 -22.39 -43.40
C LEU A 8 -0.28 -22.29 -41.95
N CYS A 9 0.39 -22.97 -41.01
CA CYS A 9 0.18 -22.76 -39.57
C CYS A 9 0.82 -21.46 -39.17
N THR A 10 0.02 -20.42 -39.03
CA THR A 10 0.43 -19.18 -38.40
C THR A 10 0.47 -19.42 -36.87
N VAL A 11 1.66 -19.63 -36.32
CA VAL A 11 1.90 -19.66 -34.90
C VAL A 11 1.87 -18.19 -34.44
N LEU A 12 0.75 -17.76 -33.82
CA LEU A 12 0.73 -16.53 -33.03
C LEU A 12 1.56 -16.81 -31.77
N LEU A 13 2.78 -16.30 -31.76
CA LEU A 13 3.55 -16.08 -30.54
C LEU A 13 2.85 -14.96 -29.75
N LEU A 14 2.05 -15.34 -28.78
CA LEU A 14 1.68 -14.47 -27.66
C LEU A 14 2.97 -14.19 -26.87
N ILE A 15 3.66 -13.13 -27.26
CA ILE A 15 4.66 -12.50 -26.38
C ILE A 15 3.84 -11.89 -25.26
N GLY A 16 3.74 -12.59 -24.13
CA GLY A 16 3.34 -12.00 -22.88
C GLY A 16 4.31 -10.83 -22.63
N ALA A 17 3.82 -9.61 -22.76
CA ALA A 17 4.55 -8.44 -22.29
C ALA A 17 4.72 -8.64 -20.77
N VAL A 18 5.89 -9.09 -20.37
CA VAL A 18 6.38 -8.86 -19.01
C VAL A 18 6.42 -7.34 -18.91
N LEU A 19 5.52 -6.78 -18.12
CA LEU A 19 5.59 -5.39 -17.71
C LEU A 19 6.92 -5.22 -16.96
N VAL A 20 7.95 -4.82 -17.69
CA VAL A 20 9.17 -4.30 -17.08
C VAL A 20 8.70 -3.00 -16.40
N PRO A 21 8.89 -2.83 -15.09
CA PRO A 21 8.60 -1.55 -14.45
C PRO A 21 9.34 -0.47 -15.24
N GLY A 22 8.61 0.48 -15.81
CA GLY A 22 9.20 1.58 -16.57
C GLY A 22 10.13 2.33 -15.63
N ALA A 23 11.37 2.57 -16.04
CA ALA A 23 12.31 3.28 -15.20
C ALA A 23 11.83 4.74 -15.05
N ALA A 24 11.65 5.12 -13.79
CA ALA A 24 11.34 6.49 -13.40
C ALA A 24 12.45 7.47 -13.87
N ALA A 25 12.11 8.75 -14.00
CA ALA A 25 13.08 9.79 -14.36
C ALA A 25 14.35 9.66 -13.52
N ALA A 26 15.51 9.70 -14.19
CA ALA A 26 16.79 9.70 -13.51
C ALA A 26 16.90 10.99 -12.67
N GLY A 27 16.76 10.85 -11.36
CA GLY A 27 16.99 11.93 -10.42
C GLY A 27 18.48 12.16 -10.12
N PRO A 28 18.81 12.86 -9.02
CA PRO A 28 20.19 13.09 -8.60
C PRO A 28 20.94 11.77 -8.40
N ALA A 29 22.11 11.60 -9.00
CA ALA A 29 22.97 10.47 -8.73
C ALA A 29 23.61 10.62 -7.33
N LEU A 30 23.41 9.65 -6.45
CA LEU A 30 24.00 9.61 -5.12
C LEU A 30 25.22 8.69 -5.09
N ALA A 31 26.37 9.24 -4.72
CA ALA A 31 27.64 8.49 -4.74
C ALA A 31 27.80 7.53 -3.56
N ASN A 32 27.25 7.88 -2.40
CA ASN A 32 27.46 7.15 -1.14
C ASN A 32 26.21 6.41 -0.65
N THR A 33 25.08 6.57 -1.32
CA THR A 33 23.82 5.84 -1.06
C THR A 33 23.54 4.91 -2.21
N ARG A 34 23.30 3.64 -1.91
CA ARG A 34 23.18 2.58 -2.93
C ARG A 34 21.90 2.72 -3.74
N ALA A 35 20.78 2.91 -3.04
CA ALA A 35 19.47 2.95 -3.66
C ALA A 35 18.61 4.06 -3.08
N TYR A 36 17.71 4.63 -3.90
CA TYR A 36 16.63 5.49 -3.43
C TYR A 36 15.39 5.40 -4.33
N CYS A 37 14.26 5.79 -3.76
CA CYS A 37 13.00 6.00 -4.46
C CYS A 37 12.32 7.25 -3.91
N ILE A 38 11.90 8.17 -4.79
CA ILE A 38 11.02 9.29 -4.50
C ILE A 38 9.68 9.00 -5.15
N MET A 39 8.61 9.02 -4.37
CA MET A 39 7.26 8.65 -4.77
C MET A 39 6.26 9.73 -4.36
N ASP A 40 5.30 10.03 -5.20
CA ASP A 40 4.12 10.80 -4.82
C ASP A 40 3.28 9.98 -3.82
N ALA A 41 3.09 10.51 -2.63
CA ALA A 41 2.41 9.80 -1.53
C ALA A 41 0.93 9.51 -1.84
N ASP A 42 0.27 10.35 -2.64
CA ASP A 42 -1.15 10.22 -2.94
C ASP A 42 -1.40 9.16 -4.02
N THR A 43 -0.62 9.18 -5.10
CA THR A 43 -0.85 8.32 -6.27
C THR A 43 0.04 7.09 -6.33
N GLY A 44 1.22 7.12 -5.69
CA GLY A 44 2.23 6.08 -5.82
C GLY A 44 3.10 6.23 -7.08
N LEU A 45 2.97 7.35 -7.82
CA LEU A 45 3.81 7.63 -8.97
C LEU A 45 5.27 7.80 -8.54
N VAL A 46 6.18 7.04 -9.14
CA VAL A 46 7.62 7.20 -8.92
C VAL A 46 8.12 8.42 -9.68
N LEU A 47 8.72 9.34 -8.96
CA LEU A 47 9.18 10.63 -9.50
C LEU A 47 10.65 10.63 -9.84
N ALA A 48 11.47 9.90 -9.08
CA ALA A 48 12.89 9.70 -9.32
C ALA A 48 13.40 8.47 -8.57
N GLN A 49 14.45 7.85 -9.09
CA GLN A 49 14.98 6.63 -8.49
C GLN A 49 16.46 6.39 -8.83
N GLN A 50 17.10 5.56 -8.03
CA GLN A 50 18.38 4.93 -8.28
C GLN A 50 18.33 3.52 -7.68
N ASN A 51 18.50 2.47 -8.50
CA ASN A 51 18.47 1.08 -8.05
C ASN A 51 17.26 0.75 -7.14
N MET A 52 16.08 1.29 -7.44
CA MET A 52 14.93 1.27 -6.53
C MET A 52 14.44 -0.13 -6.18
N ASP A 53 14.65 -1.11 -7.08
CA ASP A 53 14.20 -2.50 -6.94
C ASP A 53 15.31 -3.42 -6.40
N GLU A 54 16.50 -2.89 -6.07
CA GLU A 54 17.58 -3.69 -5.51
C GLU A 54 17.24 -4.19 -4.11
N GLU A 55 17.34 -5.51 -3.89
CA GLU A 55 17.10 -6.17 -2.61
C GLU A 55 18.23 -5.86 -1.64
N LEU A 56 17.92 -5.16 -0.56
CA LEU A 56 18.85 -4.69 0.45
C LEU A 56 18.29 -4.93 1.86
N HIS A 57 19.16 -5.09 2.85
CA HIS A 57 18.71 -5.19 4.24
C HIS A 57 18.15 -3.86 4.73
N PRO A 58 16.90 -3.84 5.25
CA PRO A 58 16.22 -2.60 5.64
C PRO A 58 16.71 -2.01 6.98
N ALA A 59 17.22 -2.83 7.87
CA ALA A 59 17.33 -2.47 9.28
C ALA A 59 15.98 -1.99 9.85
N SER A 60 15.96 -1.07 10.82
CA SER A 60 14.74 -0.66 11.54
C SER A 60 13.68 0.09 10.71
N ILE A 61 13.88 0.33 9.41
CA ILE A 61 12.77 0.81 8.57
C ILE A 61 11.71 -0.30 8.36
N THR A 62 12.04 -1.58 8.60
CA THR A 62 11.09 -2.71 8.72
C THR A 62 9.90 -2.38 9.62
N LYS A 63 10.12 -1.63 10.70
CA LYS A 63 9.09 -1.29 11.68
C LYS A 63 7.93 -0.46 11.11
N VAL A 64 8.08 0.09 9.90
CA VAL A 64 6.95 0.75 9.20
C VAL A 64 5.85 -0.27 8.89
N MET A 65 6.21 -1.48 8.43
CA MET A 65 5.26 -2.57 8.22
C MET A 65 4.63 -3.01 9.54
N THR A 66 5.45 -3.24 10.58
CA THR A 66 4.99 -3.65 11.92
C THR A 66 3.99 -2.65 12.51
N LEU A 67 4.30 -1.36 12.44
CA LEU A 67 3.42 -0.30 12.92
C LEU A 67 2.16 -0.17 12.08
N GLY A 68 2.27 -0.32 10.75
CA GLY A 68 1.13 -0.31 9.84
C GLY A 68 0.11 -1.40 10.17
N LEU A 69 0.57 -2.66 10.34
CA LEU A 69 -0.29 -3.79 10.72
C LEU A 69 -0.89 -3.65 12.12
N ALA A 70 -0.13 -3.12 13.08
CA ALA A 70 -0.65 -2.86 14.41
C ALA A 70 -1.76 -1.79 14.39
N CYS A 71 -1.58 -0.70 13.61
CA CYS A 71 -2.60 0.33 13.42
C CYS A 71 -3.82 -0.19 12.65
N GLU A 72 -3.62 -1.04 11.64
CA GLU A 72 -4.70 -1.70 10.91
C GLU A 72 -5.54 -2.58 11.85
N LYS A 73 -4.89 -3.43 12.64
CA LYS A 73 -5.57 -4.30 13.62
C LYS A 73 -6.36 -3.51 14.65
N ALA A 74 -5.78 -2.43 15.15
CA ALA A 74 -6.37 -1.61 16.21
C ALA A 74 -7.52 -0.71 15.71
N GLN A 75 -7.62 -0.42 14.41
CA GLN A 75 -8.64 0.45 13.80
C GLN A 75 -8.79 1.82 14.48
N GLY A 76 -7.71 2.33 15.10
CA GLY A 76 -7.66 3.61 15.82
C GLY A 76 -8.09 3.52 17.30
N ASP A 77 -8.37 2.34 17.81
CA ASP A 77 -8.72 2.08 19.21
C ASP A 77 -7.47 1.59 19.96
N TRP A 78 -6.67 2.52 20.47
CA TRP A 78 -5.39 2.24 21.11
C TRP A 78 -5.42 2.31 22.63
N ASP A 79 -6.37 3.10 23.19
CA ASP A 79 -6.34 3.50 24.61
C ASP A 79 -6.74 2.36 25.54
N ASP A 80 -7.69 1.50 25.10
CA ASP A 80 -8.25 0.46 25.95
C ASP A 80 -7.55 -0.92 25.78
N VAL A 81 -6.57 -1.02 24.87
CA VAL A 81 -5.86 -2.27 24.59
C VAL A 81 -4.59 -2.36 25.42
N LYS A 82 -4.46 -3.43 26.20
CA LYS A 82 -3.23 -3.77 26.93
C LYS A 82 -2.65 -5.08 26.41
N LEU A 83 -1.34 -5.08 26.24
CA LEU A 83 -0.54 -6.20 25.78
C LEU A 83 0.29 -6.74 26.95
N THR A 84 0.40 -8.05 27.07
CA THR A 84 1.27 -8.69 28.06
C THR A 84 2.54 -9.15 27.37
N VAL A 85 3.68 -8.67 27.82
CA VAL A 85 4.99 -9.03 27.28
C VAL A 85 5.28 -10.50 27.51
N SER A 86 5.55 -11.22 26.45
CA SER A 86 5.91 -12.63 26.49
C SER A 86 7.40 -12.85 26.80
N HIS A 87 7.78 -14.09 27.10
CA HIS A 87 9.17 -14.47 27.22
C HIS A 87 9.92 -14.21 25.89
N GLU A 88 9.31 -14.55 24.77
CA GLU A 88 9.90 -14.45 23.44
C GLU A 88 10.13 -12.99 23.01
N ASP A 89 9.25 -12.05 23.38
CA ASP A 89 9.41 -10.63 23.10
C ASP A 89 10.75 -10.06 23.54
N VAL A 90 11.26 -10.56 24.66
CA VAL A 90 12.46 -10.06 25.31
C VAL A 90 13.67 -10.97 25.04
N TYR A 91 13.53 -12.27 25.24
CA TYR A 91 14.67 -13.18 25.23
C TYR A 91 15.13 -13.56 23.82
N SER A 92 14.28 -13.44 22.78
CA SER A 92 14.72 -13.57 21.40
C SER A 92 15.74 -12.50 20.97
N LEU A 93 15.80 -11.38 21.72
CA LEU A 93 16.75 -10.28 21.50
C LEU A 93 18.05 -10.43 22.34
N ALA A 94 18.14 -11.47 23.17
CA ALA A 94 19.29 -11.65 24.06
C ALA A 94 20.60 -11.82 23.26
N GLY A 95 21.63 -11.06 23.64
CA GLY A 95 22.92 -11.06 22.95
C GLY A 95 22.96 -10.22 21.66
N THR A 96 21.89 -9.56 21.28
CA THR A 96 21.88 -8.58 20.20
C THR A 96 22.21 -7.18 20.76
N ASP A 97 23.03 -6.41 20.02
CA ASP A 97 23.24 -4.97 20.31
C ASP A 97 22.17 -4.16 19.60
N SER A 98 20.92 -4.30 20.04
CA SER A 98 19.76 -3.71 19.38
C SER A 98 19.00 -2.73 20.27
N SER A 99 18.30 -1.77 19.66
CA SER A 99 17.48 -0.80 20.38
C SER A 99 16.31 -1.49 21.09
N HIS A 100 16.08 -1.20 22.36
CA HIS A 100 14.96 -1.71 23.16
C HIS A 100 14.57 -0.71 24.25
N ILE A 101 13.42 -0.86 24.86
CA ILE A 101 12.97 -0.05 26.01
C ILE A 101 12.99 -0.84 27.31
N ALA A 102 13.69 -1.97 27.30
CA ALA A 102 13.86 -2.87 28.44
C ALA A 102 12.54 -3.40 29.01
N LEU A 103 11.66 -3.90 28.15
CA LEU A 103 10.45 -4.59 28.60
C LEU A 103 10.83 -5.85 29.39
N LEU A 104 9.97 -6.23 30.32
CA LEU A 104 10.14 -7.43 31.14
C LEU A 104 8.99 -8.42 30.90
N GLU A 105 9.29 -9.71 30.91
CA GLU A 105 8.28 -10.77 30.83
C GLU A 105 7.18 -10.57 31.85
N GLY A 106 5.90 -10.62 31.43
CA GLY A 106 4.73 -10.38 32.25
C GLY A 106 4.39 -8.90 32.46
N GLU A 107 5.14 -7.97 31.85
CA GLU A 107 4.82 -6.53 31.90
C GLU A 107 3.55 -6.27 31.06
N GLU A 108 2.60 -5.53 31.65
CA GLU A 108 1.38 -5.09 30.96
C GLU A 108 1.63 -3.71 30.34
N VAL A 109 1.68 -3.65 29.02
CA VAL A 109 2.01 -2.45 28.24
C VAL A 109 0.75 -2.01 27.46
N PRO A 110 0.26 -0.76 27.65
CA PRO A 110 -0.75 -0.19 26.76
C PRO A 110 -0.29 -0.24 25.28
N LEU A 111 -1.20 -0.55 24.37
CA LEU A 111 -0.88 -0.62 22.93
C LEU A 111 -0.28 0.70 22.43
N VAL A 112 -0.81 1.83 22.89
CA VAL A 112 -0.30 3.16 22.53
C VAL A 112 1.16 3.34 22.95
N ASP A 113 1.56 2.82 24.11
CA ASP A 113 2.95 2.88 24.59
C ASP A 113 3.88 2.02 23.73
N ALA A 114 3.45 0.80 23.34
CA ALA A 114 4.20 -0.08 22.46
C ALA A 114 4.39 0.54 21.05
N LEU A 115 3.36 1.20 20.52
CA LEU A 115 3.42 1.92 19.23
C LEU A 115 4.45 3.06 19.27
N TYR A 116 4.36 3.95 20.28
CA TYR A 116 5.31 5.06 20.38
C TYR A 116 6.73 4.63 20.72
N ALA A 117 6.91 3.58 21.53
CA ALA A 117 8.23 3.01 21.79
C ALA A 117 8.88 2.46 20.51
N THR A 118 8.09 1.73 19.69
CA THR A 118 8.54 1.16 18.42
C THR A 118 8.88 2.25 17.39
N GLN A 119 8.07 3.30 17.32
CA GLN A 119 8.31 4.42 16.40
C GLN A 119 9.49 5.30 16.86
N MET A 120 9.48 5.82 18.08
CA MET A 120 10.38 6.87 18.53
C MET A 120 11.70 6.36 19.10
N ALA A 121 11.66 5.29 19.92
CA ALA A 121 12.87 4.65 20.45
C ALA A 121 13.39 3.53 19.53
N SER A 122 12.68 3.24 18.45
CA SER A 122 13.01 2.10 17.57
C SER A 122 13.08 0.75 18.32
N ALA A 123 12.26 0.59 19.36
CA ALA A 123 12.27 -0.54 20.29
C ALA A 123 12.00 -1.86 19.57
N ASN A 124 12.93 -2.82 19.66
CA ASN A 124 12.79 -4.14 19.06
C ASN A 124 11.86 -5.04 19.91
N ASP A 125 11.95 -4.93 21.24
CA ASP A 125 11.03 -5.57 22.18
C ASP A 125 9.59 -5.08 21.97
N GLY A 126 9.40 -3.79 21.73
CA GLY A 126 8.11 -3.22 21.34
C GLY A 126 7.62 -3.75 19.98
N ALA A 127 8.51 -3.94 19.00
CA ALA A 127 8.16 -4.49 17.70
C ALA A 127 7.74 -5.96 17.78
N ASN A 128 8.41 -6.77 18.62
CA ASN A 128 8.04 -8.15 18.90
C ASN A 128 6.64 -8.22 19.52
N LEU A 129 6.40 -7.44 20.58
CA LEU A 129 5.11 -7.34 21.25
C LEU A 129 3.96 -6.94 20.30
N LEU A 130 4.23 -6.00 19.37
CA LEU A 130 3.25 -5.62 18.34
C LEU A 130 3.04 -6.76 17.33
N ALA A 131 4.08 -7.53 16.98
CA ALA A 131 3.95 -8.67 16.08
C ALA A 131 3.07 -9.78 16.69
N GLU A 132 3.23 -10.09 17.96
CA GLU A 132 2.32 -11.00 18.66
C GLU A 132 0.88 -10.48 18.67
N TYR A 133 0.70 -9.16 18.87
CA TYR A 133 -0.62 -8.53 18.88
C TYR A 133 -1.35 -8.69 17.55
N PHE A 134 -0.76 -8.27 16.44
CA PHE A 134 -1.46 -8.35 15.15
C PHE A 134 -1.44 -9.75 14.54
N GLY A 135 -0.43 -10.57 14.84
CA GLY A 135 -0.32 -11.96 14.38
C GLY A 135 -1.28 -12.93 15.07
N GLY A 136 -1.75 -12.58 16.27
CA GLY A 136 -2.70 -13.41 17.01
C GLY A 136 -2.08 -14.30 18.09
N GLY A 137 -0.87 -13.99 18.55
CA GLY A 137 -0.28 -14.54 19.76
C GLY A 137 1.16 -15.01 19.71
N THR A 138 1.80 -15.02 18.52
CA THR A 138 3.24 -15.33 18.42
C THR A 138 3.95 -14.36 17.47
N ILE A 139 5.26 -14.15 17.68
CA ILE A 139 6.09 -13.37 16.76
C ILE A 139 6.09 -14.01 15.36
N ALA A 140 6.12 -15.34 15.28
CA ALA A 140 6.10 -16.05 14.00
C ALA A 140 4.82 -15.81 13.19
N ASP A 141 3.66 -15.82 13.84
CA ASP A 141 2.38 -15.46 13.19
C ASP A 141 2.37 -14.00 12.74
N GLY A 142 3.00 -13.10 13.53
CA GLY A 142 3.21 -11.71 13.15
C GLY A 142 4.06 -11.56 11.89
N VAL A 143 5.17 -12.28 11.80
CA VAL A 143 6.03 -12.30 10.60
C VAL A 143 5.28 -12.88 9.40
N ALA A 144 4.48 -13.93 9.60
CA ALA A 144 3.62 -14.48 8.55
C ALA A 144 2.60 -13.43 8.05
N ALA A 145 1.99 -12.66 8.96
CA ALA A 145 1.10 -11.56 8.58
C ALA A 145 1.82 -10.44 7.83
N MET A 146 3.07 -10.11 8.19
CA MET A 146 3.88 -9.14 7.45
C MET A 146 4.12 -9.62 6.00
N ASN A 147 4.47 -10.87 5.79
CA ASN A 147 4.70 -11.42 4.45
C ASN A 147 3.38 -11.59 3.66
N ALA A 148 2.27 -11.90 4.30
CA ALA A 148 0.96 -11.88 3.66
C ALA A 148 0.59 -10.47 3.17
N GLN A 149 0.92 -9.42 3.93
CA GLN A 149 0.72 -8.03 3.49
C GLN A 149 1.64 -7.65 2.33
N VAL A 150 2.87 -8.15 2.30
CA VAL A 150 3.78 -8.00 1.14
C VAL A 150 3.15 -8.57 -0.13
N GLU A 151 2.57 -9.78 -0.05
CA GLU A 151 1.88 -10.43 -1.17
C GLU A 151 0.62 -9.63 -1.59
N GLU A 152 -0.19 -9.16 -0.63
CA GLU A 152 -1.39 -8.35 -0.92
C GLU A 152 -1.05 -7.03 -1.62
N LEU A 153 0.05 -6.41 -1.25
CA LEU A 153 0.55 -5.18 -1.89
C LEU A 153 1.26 -5.46 -3.22
N GLY A 154 1.52 -6.71 -3.57
CA GLY A 154 2.19 -7.11 -4.80
C GLY A 154 3.67 -6.71 -4.85
N LEU A 155 4.35 -6.70 -3.70
CA LEU A 155 5.75 -6.29 -3.58
C LEU A 155 6.68 -7.47 -3.91
N ALA A 156 7.47 -7.33 -4.96
CA ALA A 156 8.27 -8.42 -5.51
C ALA A 156 9.65 -8.57 -4.86
N HIS A 157 10.13 -7.53 -4.17
CA HIS A 157 11.51 -7.44 -3.65
C HIS A 157 11.54 -7.32 -2.13
N THR A 158 10.56 -7.92 -1.44
CA THR A 158 10.47 -7.84 0.03
C THR A 158 10.14 -9.18 0.64
N HIS A 159 10.91 -9.55 1.66
CA HIS A 159 10.62 -10.65 2.56
C HIS A 159 11.09 -10.30 3.99
N PHE A 160 10.25 -10.52 4.97
CA PHE A 160 10.54 -10.28 6.37
C PHE A 160 10.75 -11.59 7.13
N SER A 161 11.85 -11.69 7.88
CA SER A 161 12.13 -12.79 8.83
C SER A 161 11.87 -12.39 10.28
N ASN A 162 11.71 -11.09 10.55
CA ASN A 162 11.47 -10.56 11.89
C ASN A 162 10.75 -9.20 11.82
N PRO A 163 10.09 -8.74 12.92
CA PRO A 163 9.31 -7.51 12.91
C PRO A 163 10.11 -6.22 13.15
N HIS A 164 11.41 -6.31 13.39
CA HIS A 164 12.21 -5.18 13.87
C HIS A 164 13.37 -4.77 12.95
N GLY A 165 13.83 -5.64 12.05
CA GLY A 165 14.86 -5.33 11.06
C GLY A 165 16.30 -5.69 11.47
N ILE A 166 16.52 -6.55 12.46
CA ILE A 166 17.85 -7.18 12.65
C ILE A 166 18.14 -7.95 11.37
N SER A 167 19.36 -7.77 10.82
CA SER A 167 19.73 -8.36 9.54
C SER A 167 19.81 -9.88 9.63
N ASP A 168 19.19 -10.52 8.66
CA ASP A 168 19.14 -11.94 8.41
C ASP A 168 19.21 -12.16 6.90
N GLU A 169 19.68 -13.31 6.41
CA GLU A 169 19.84 -13.57 4.97
C GLU A 169 18.50 -13.45 4.23
N ASP A 170 17.41 -13.90 4.87
CA ASP A 170 16.05 -13.86 4.31
C ASP A 170 15.28 -12.57 4.67
N HIS A 171 15.96 -11.53 5.22
CA HIS A 171 15.35 -10.28 5.61
C HIS A 171 15.79 -9.13 4.70
N TYR A 172 15.01 -8.85 3.67
CA TYR A 172 15.33 -7.85 2.66
C TYR A 172 14.09 -7.07 2.19
N THR A 173 14.34 -5.93 1.58
CA THR A 173 13.35 -5.10 0.88
C THR A 173 14.05 -4.26 -0.17
N SER A 174 13.28 -3.51 -0.96
CA SER A 174 13.78 -2.49 -1.89
C SER A 174 13.31 -1.08 -1.50
N CYS A 175 13.91 -0.04 -2.08
CA CYS A 175 13.46 1.33 -1.85
C CYS A 175 12.05 1.57 -2.39
N TYR A 176 11.68 0.95 -3.51
CA TYR A 176 10.33 1.02 -4.06
C TYR A 176 9.32 0.35 -3.13
N ASP A 177 9.60 -0.88 -2.71
CA ASP A 177 8.69 -1.62 -1.83
C ASP A 177 8.51 -0.91 -0.48
N MET A 178 9.60 -0.37 0.10
CA MET A 178 9.50 0.43 1.32
C MET A 178 8.67 1.70 1.16
N ALA A 179 8.76 2.36 0.01
CA ALA A 179 7.91 3.52 -0.27
C ALA A 179 6.43 3.12 -0.39
N GLN A 180 6.12 1.99 -1.02
CA GLN A 180 4.76 1.44 -1.09
C GLN A 180 4.24 0.99 0.28
N ILE A 181 5.09 0.37 1.11
CA ILE A 181 4.75 0.00 2.49
C ILE A 181 4.40 1.24 3.31
N LEU A 182 5.20 2.31 3.23
CA LEU A 182 4.87 3.55 3.93
C LEU A 182 3.58 4.18 3.39
N ARG A 183 3.39 4.18 2.07
CA ARG A 183 2.17 4.67 1.44
C ARG A 183 0.92 3.92 1.90
N TRP A 184 0.98 2.60 2.02
CA TRP A 184 -0.09 1.77 2.58
C TRP A 184 -0.29 2.05 4.07
N ALA A 185 0.78 2.12 4.86
CA ALA A 185 0.71 2.38 6.29
C ALA A 185 0.07 3.73 6.61
N LEU A 186 0.35 4.78 5.83
CA LEU A 186 -0.28 6.11 5.97
C LEU A 186 -1.81 6.09 5.78
N GLN A 187 -2.36 5.04 5.19
CA GLN A 187 -3.81 4.88 5.06
C GLN A 187 -4.44 4.20 6.28
N GLN A 188 -3.63 3.61 7.17
CA GLN A 188 -4.13 2.92 8.35
C GLN A 188 -4.57 3.91 9.44
N PRO A 189 -5.66 3.60 10.19
CA PRO A 189 -6.19 4.53 11.19
C PRO A 189 -5.15 4.91 12.26
N GLY A 190 -4.85 6.20 12.37
CA GLY A 190 -3.92 6.75 13.37
C GLY A 190 -2.44 6.64 13.03
N PHE A 191 -2.05 5.89 12.01
CA PHE A 191 -0.64 5.71 11.66
C PHE A 191 0.06 7.03 11.34
N GLU A 192 -0.56 7.93 10.58
CA GLU A 192 0.05 9.21 10.23
C GLU A 192 0.33 10.07 11.48
N ASP A 193 -0.61 10.12 12.44
CA ASP A 193 -0.43 10.84 13.71
C ASP A 193 0.74 10.23 14.53
N LEU A 194 0.86 8.90 14.55
CA LEU A 194 1.98 8.18 15.18
C LEU A 194 3.32 8.48 14.48
N PHE A 195 3.36 8.38 13.17
CA PHE A 195 4.57 8.49 12.36
C PHE A 195 5.14 9.92 12.32
N THR A 196 4.23 10.91 12.36
CA THR A 196 4.60 12.34 12.31
C THR A 196 4.81 12.98 13.67
N ARG A 197 4.57 12.27 14.78
CA ARG A 197 4.78 12.83 16.12
C ARG A 197 6.24 13.28 16.31
N ASN A 198 6.40 14.52 16.79
CA ASN A 198 7.73 15.11 17.03
C ASN A 198 7.97 15.43 18.51
N GLU A 199 6.91 15.63 19.30
CA GLU A 199 6.99 15.88 20.72
C GLU A 199 7.40 14.62 21.48
N MET A 200 8.10 14.82 22.60
CA MET A 200 8.46 13.75 23.51
C MET A 200 7.21 12.97 23.95
N TYR A 201 7.29 11.65 23.92
CA TYR A 201 6.27 10.77 24.46
C TYR A 201 6.68 10.28 25.85
N THR A 202 5.71 10.16 26.76
CA THR A 202 5.91 9.72 28.13
C THR A 202 5.10 8.46 28.41
N MET A 203 5.78 7.33 28.57
CA MET A 203 5.19 6.07 29.01
C MET A 203 5.18 6.01 30.53
N GLN A 204 4.01 5.80 31.11
CA GLN A 204 3.83 5.71 32.55
C GLN A 204 4.39 4.41 33.12
N PRO A 205 4.65 4.33 34.44
CA PRO A 205 5.00 3.07 35.11
C PRO A 205 3.99 1.97 34.81
N THR A 206 4.47 0.74 34.67
CA THR A 206 3.66 -0.46 34.43
C THR A 206 3.45 -1.27 35.71
N ASN A 207 2.78 -2.41 35.60
CA ASN A 207 2.58 -3.37 36.72
C ASN A 207 3.90 -3.90 37.30
N ILE A 208 4.98 -3.95 36.51
CA ILE A 208 6.28 -4.51 36.93
C ILE A 208 7.33 -3.41 37.09
N GLN A 209 7.40 -2.44 36.18
CA GLN A 209 8.41 -1.41 36.19
C GLN A 209 7.87 -0.07 36.74
N PRO A 210 8.36 0.38 37.90
CA PRO A 210 7.88 1.61 38.57
C PRO A 210 8.53 2.88 37.99
N VAL A 211 9.16 2.82 36.81
CA VAL A 211 9.92 3.93 36.22
C VAL A 211 9.16 4.48 35.00
N THR A 212 9.01 5.81 34.96
CA THR A 212 8.53 6.52 33.78
C THR A 212 9.60 6.49 32.68
N ARG A 213 9.22 6.13 31.46
CA ARG A 213 10.11 6.12 30.28
C ARG A 213 9.76 7.28 29.37
N TYR A 214 10.79 7.92 28.79
CA TYR A 214 10.65 9.07 27.90
C TYR A 214 11.23 8.75 26.53
N PHE A 215 10.44 8.94 25.48
CA PHE A 215 10.86 8.74 24.10
C PHE A 215 10.89 10.09 23.39
N SER A 216 12.07 10.52 22.98
CA SER A 216 12.27 11.77 22.24
C SER A 216 12.66 11.52 20.80
N GLN A 217 12.46 12.53 19.95
CA GLN A 217 12.85 12.48 18.56
C GLN A 217 14.35 12.23 18.39
N GLN A 218 14.71 11.18 17.65
CA GLN A 218 16.09 10.78 17.37
C GLN A 218 16.58 11.26 16.00
N ASP A 219 15.67 11.56 15.09
CA ASP A 219 16.01 11.98 13.74
C ASP A 219 16.47 13.43 13.67
N LYS A 220 17.73 13.64 13.30
CA LYS A 220 18.33 14.97 13.19
C LYS A 220 17.68 15.84 12.11
N ILE A 221 17.01 15.26 11.13
CA ILE A 221 16.23 16.02 10.13
C ILE A 221 15.03 16.70 10.78
N ARG A 222 14.41 16.05 11.77
CA ARG A 222 13.21 16.53 12.45
C ARG A 222 13.48 17.37 13.69
N ILE A 223 14.71 17.47 14.14
CA ILE A 223 15.11 18.30 15.29
C ILE A 223 15.45 19.71 14.81
N GLY A 224 14.62 20.72 15.14
CA GLY A 224 14.74 22.09 14.64
C GLY A 224 16.09 22.78 14.94
N SER A 225 16.80 22.40 16.02
CA SER A 225 18.14 22.91 16.32
C SER A 225 19.27 22.19 15.56
N SER A 226 18.98 21.15 14.81
CA SER A 226 19.98 20.38 14.08
C SER A 226 20.37 21.09 12.79
N ARG A 227 21.66 21.06 12.45
CA ARG A 227 22.15 21.54 11.13
C ARG A 227 21.60 20.76 9.95
N TYR A 228 21.00 19.59 10.19
CA TYR A 228 20.39 18.74 9.17
C TYR A 228 18.88 18.94 9.04
N HIS A 229 18.31 19.86 9.83
CA HIS A 229 16.87 20.09 9.84
C HIS A 229 16.30 20.40 8.46
N ILE A 230 15.18 19.76 8.11
CA ILE A 230 14.42 19.96 6.88
C ILE A 230 12.96 20.15 7.29
N ASP A 231 12.42 21.35 7.12
CA ASP A 231 11.07 21.73 7.56
C ASP A 231 9.98 20.87 6.90
N SER A 232 10.20 20.47 5.65
CA SER A 232 9.22 19.68 4.88
C SER A 232 9.06 18.23 5.36
N VAL A 233 9.97 17.67 6.18
CA VAL A 233 9.88 16.29 6.66
C VAL A 233 8.94 16.19 7.85
N LEU A 234 7.76 15.62 7.63
CA LEU A 234 6.71 15.46 8.62
C LEU A 234 6.92 14.25 9.53
N GLY A 235 7.37 13.12 8.96
CA GLY A 235 7.56 11.85 9.65
C GLY A 235 8.69 11.05 9.05
N SER A 236 9.34 10.20 9.87
CA SER A 236 10.46 9.40 9.39
C SER A 236 10.71 8.15 10.23
N LYS A 237 11.36 7.16 9.60
CA LYS A 237 11.97 6.01 10.30
C LYS A 237 13.40 5.83 9.84
N LEU A 238 14.29 5.69 10.81
CA LEU A 238 15.71 5.45 10.62
C LEU A 238 16.02 3.97 10.79
N GLY A 239 17.02 3.47 10.08
CA GLY A 239 17.56 2.14 10.24
C GLY A 239 19.09 2.13 10.21
N TYR A 240 19.71 1.24 10.99
CA TYR A 240 21.13 0.94 10.94
C TYR A 240 21.39 -0.47 11.46
N THR A 241 22.15 -1.23 10.71
CA THR A 241 22.93 -2.39 11.16
C THR A 241 24.27 -2.36 10.45
N ASN A 242 25.24 -3.15 10.91
CA ASN A 242 26.53 -3.23 10.23
C ASN A 242 26.42 -3.73 8.78
N THR A 243 25.44 -4.60 8.49
CA THR A 243 25.17 -5.13 7.15
C THR A 243 24.38 -4.16 6.30
N ALA A 244 23.25 -3.64 6.84
CA ALA A 244 22.37 -2.72 6.12
C ALA A 244 22.99 -1.35 5.87
N ARG A 245 23.98 -0.95 6.66
CA ARG A 245 24.42 0.46 6.75
C ARG A 245 23.25 1.35 7.15
N TYR A 246 23.18 2.57 6.69
CA TYR A 246 22.10 3.49 7.05
C TYR A 246 20.97 3.42 6.03
N SER A 247 19.76 3.21 6.52
CA SER A 247 18.52 3.29 5.78
C SER A 247 17.62 4.40 6.36
N TYR A 248 16.76 4.95 5.51
CA TYR A 248 15.88 6.05 5.87
C TYR A 248 14.62 6.00 5.01
N VAL A 249 13.46 6.23 5.61
CA VAL A 249 12.21 6.44 4.90
C VAL A 249 11.45 7.58 5.56
N CYS A 250 10.86 8.48 4.77
CA CYS A 250 10.11 9.63 5.30
C CYS A 250 8.88 9.97 4.47
N LEU A 251 7.97 10.67 5.12
CA LEU A 251 6.91 11.47 4.54
C LEU A 251 7.35 12.94 4.60
N ALA A 252 7.31 13.63 3.47
CA ALA A 252 7.60 15.06 3.37
C ALA A 252 6.44 15.79 2.69
N GLU A 253 6.20 17.06 3.05
CA GLU A 253 5.18 17.90 2.44
C GLU A 253 5.68 19.33 2.28
N GLN A 254 5.46 19.90 1.11
CA GLN A 254 5.72 21.32 0.83
C GLN A 254 4.68 21.82 -0.19
N ASP A 255 4.06 22.96 0.09
CA ASP A 255 3.06 23.63 -0.78
C ASP A 255 1.92 22.71 -1.26
N GLY A 256 1.53 21.74 -0.42
CA GLY A 256 0.47 20.78 -0.70
C GLY A 256 0.92 19.57 -1.56
N VAL A 257 2.20 19.49 -1.90
CA VAL A 257 2.81 18.31 -2.53
C VAL A 257 3.32 17.37 -1.44
N ARG A 258 2.86 16.13 -1.44
CA ARG A 258 3.23 15.10 -0.46
C ARG A 258 4.09 14.02 -1.10
N LEU A 259 5.27 13.80 -0.55
CA LEU A 259 6.27 12.87 -1.08
C LEU A 259 6.64 11.82 -0.04
N ILE A 260 6.85 10.59 -0.51
CA ILE A 260 7.56 9.56 0.22
C ILE A 260 8.96 9.45 -0.39
N CYS A 261 9.99 9.45 0.47
CA CYS A 261 11.36 9.25 0.05
C CYS A 261 12.00 8.14 0.86
N ALA A 262 12.50 7.10 0.20
CA ALA A 262 13.22 5.98 0.80
C ALA A 262 14.66 5.97 0.28
N THR A 263 15.64 5.78 1.19
CA THR A 263 17.06 5.57 0.87
C THR A 263 17.61 4.37 1.63
N MET A 264 18.44 3.58 0.98
CA MET A 264 19.04 2.38 1.59
C MET A 264 20.54 2.30 1.30
N GLN A 265 21.24 1.72 2.26
CA GLN A 265 22.68 1.47 2.21
C GLN A 265 23.52 2.75 1.99
N SER A 266 23.19 3.83 2.72
CA SER A 266 24.08 5.00 2.84
C SER A 266 25.28 4.64 3.69
N GLN A 267 26.49 4.99 3.25
CA GLN A 267 27.74 4.51 3.87
C GLN A 267 28.02 5.16 5.22
N LEU A 268 27.76 6.46 5.35
CA LEU A 268 27.98 7.21 6.60
C LEU A 268 26.66 7.75 7.18
N SER A 269 26.64 7.96 8.47
CA SER A 269 25.47 8.53 9.15
C SER A 269 25.11 9.94 8.68
N THR A 270 26.07 10.66 8.11
CA THR A 270 25.88 12.02 7.55
C THR A 270 25.31 11.98 6.13
N ASP A 271 25.62 10.93 5.36
CA ASP A 271 25.21 10.82 3.96
C ASP A 271 23.70 10.73 3.86
N LYS A 272 23.04 9.90 4.69
CA LYS A 272 21.57 9.78 4.69
C LYS A 272 20.85 11.12 4.88
N TYR A 273 21.45 12.07 5.63
CA TYR A 273 20.86 13.40 5.85
C TYR A 273 21.13 14.36 4.69
N ASN A 274 22.36 14.34 4.17
CA ASN A 274 22.74 15.19 3.04
C ASN A 274 22.03 14.74 1.76
N ASP A 275 21.98 13.43 1.54
CA ASP A 275 21.33 12.84 0.38
C ASP A 275 19.81 13.08 0.43
N MET A 276 19.18 12.93 1.61
CA MET A 276 17.77 13.25 1.77
C MET A 276 17.46 14.71 1.42
N ARG A 277 18.29 15.67 1.85
CA ARG A 277 18.17 17.07 1.44
C ARG A 277 18.25 17.23 -0.06
N THR A 278 19.29 16.62 -0.69
CA THR A 278 19.47 16.67 -2.14
C THR A 278 18.26 16.14 -2.89
N LEU A 279 17.70 15.01 -2.43
CA LEU A 279 16.54 14.37 -3.04
C LEU A 279 15.27 15.20 -2.91
N LEU A 280 15.01 15.74 -1.71
CA LEU A 280 13.81 16.56 -1.45
C LEU A 280 13.90 17.92 -2.15
N ASP A 281 15.07 18.58 -2.14
CA ASP A 281 15.30 19.84 -2.87
C ASP A 281 15.07 19.65 -4.37
N TYR A 282 15.59 18.55 -4.95
CA TYR A 282 15.32 18.17 -6.33
C TYR A 282 13.81 17.97 -6.57
N ALA A 283 13.16 17.16 -5.75
CA ALA A 283 11.78 16.79 -5.96
C ALA A 283 10.84 18.00 -5.88
N PHE A 284 10.93 18.82 -4.82
CA PHE A 284 10.08 19.99 -4.65
C PHE A 284 10.40 21.14 -5.63
N SER A 285 11.63 21.19 -6.17
CA SER A 285 11.94 22.14 -7.25
C SER A 285 11.39 21.70 -8.61
N THR A 286 11.30 20.39 -8.84
CA THR A 286 10.88 19.80 -10.13
C THR A 286 9.37 19.59 -10.20
N TYR A 287 8.74 19.18 -9.08
CA TYR A 287 7.34 18.77 -8.97
C TYR A 287 6.61 19.74 -8.04
N LYS A 288 5.92 20.74 -8.62
CA LYS A 288 5.37 21.87 -7.84
C LYS A 288 3.88 21.81 -7.62
N SER A 289 3.13 21.12 -8.48
CA SER A 289 1.68 21.10 -8.42
C SER A 289 1.09 19.88 -9.12
N TYR A 290 -0.10 19.49 -8.65
CA TYR A 290 -0.85 18.41 -9.29
C TYR A 290 -1.59 18.89 -10.53
N THR A 291 -1.54 18.08 -11.58
CA THR A 291 -2.35 18.23 -12.79
C THR A 291 -3.57 17.31 -12.68
N GLN A 292 -4.78 17.88 -12.81
CA GLN A 292 -6.02 17.10 -12.83
C GLN A 292 -6.25 16.51 -14.22
N LEU A 293 -6.30 15.20 -14.32
CA LEU A 293 -6.77 14.46 -15.48
C LEU A 293 -8.27 14.18 -15.31
N PRO A 294 -9.13 14.59 -16.27
CA PRO A 294 -10.56 14.32 -16.19
C PRO A 294 -10.84 12.81 -16.33
N GLY A 295 -11.92 12.34 -15.70
CA GLY A 295 -12.41 10.98 -15.87
C GLY A 295 -13.30 10.84 -17.11
N GLY A 296 -13.55 9.59 -17.54
CA GLY A 296 -14.42 9.26 -18.66
C GLY A 296 -13.81 9.54 -20.02
N THR A 297 -12.50 9.74 -20.10
CA THR A 297 -11.78 9.95 -21.37
C THR A 297 -11.61 8.65 -22.14
N VAL A 298 -11.50 7.52 -21.42
CA VAL A 298 -11.45 6.16 -21.99
C VAL A 298 -12.59 5.33 -21.40
N THR A 299 -13.36 4.69 -22.26
CA THR A 299 -14.48 3.81 -21.87
C THR A 299 -14.42 2.48 -22.61
N ALA A 300 -14.87 1.41 -21.96
CA ALA A 300 -14.98 0.08 -22.55
C ALA A 300 -16.23 -0.63 -22.07
N GLN A 301 -16.67 -1.66 -22.83
CA GLN A 301 -17.76 -2.54 -22.45
C GLN A 301 -17.16 -3.79 -21.79
N LEU A 302 -17.66 -4.16 -20.61
CA LEU A 302 -17.26 -5.34 -19.89
C LEU A 302 -18.43 -6.32 -19.79
N ALA A 303 -18.23 -7.55 -20.24
CA ALA A 303 -19.22 -8.60 -20.12
C ALA A 303 -19.45 -8.97 -18.65
N VAL A 304 -20.71 -9.20 -18.28
CA VAL A 304 -21.12 -9.59 -16.93
C VAL A 304 -21.75 -10.97 -16.97
N ALA A 305 -21.29 -11.86 -16.09
CA ALA A 305 -21.87 -13.19 -15.92
C ALA A 305 -22.24 -13.46 -14.46
N GLY A 306 -23.29 -14.25 -14.24
CA GLY A 306 -23.76 -14.66 -12.93
C GLY A 306 -24.53 -15.96 -12.99
N GLY A 307 -24.29 -16.88 -12.04
CA GLY A 307 -24.92 -18.19 -12.01
C GLY A 307 -24.65 -19.04 -13.25
N GLY A 308 -23.48 -18.89 -13.88
CA GLY A 308 -23.08 -19.63 -15.09
C GLY A 308 -23.70 -19.11 -16.40
N GLN A 309 -24.33 -17.95 -16.39
CA GLN A 309 -24.99 -17.35 -17.58
C GLN A 309 -24.48 -15.94 -17.83
N SER A 310 -24.45 -15.53 -19.11
CA SER A 310 -24.24 -14.13 -19.48
C SER A 310 -25.46 -13.30 -19.10
N LEU A 311 -25.23 -12.13 -18.49
CA LEU A 311 -26.28 -11.19 -18.11
C LEU A 311 -26.35 -9.97 -19.02
N GLY A 312 -25.26 -9.68 -19.73
CA GLY A 312 -25.12 -8.52 -20.61
C GLY A 312 -23.77 -7.83 -20.45
N THR A 313 -23.72 -6.53 -20.68
CA THR A 313 -22.52 -5.71 -20.56
C THR A 313 -22.75 -4.50 -19.66
N VAL A 314 -21.69 -4.02 -19.04
CA VAL A 314 -21.62 -2.76 -18.31
C VAL A 314 -20.57 -1.86 -18.92
N THR A 315 -20.68 -0.55 -18.70
CA THR A 315 -19.64 0.39 -19.13
C THR A 315 -18.63 0.58 -18.02
N VAL A 316 -17.35 0.43 -18.37
CA VAL A 316 -16.21 0.77 -17.51
C VAL A 316 -15.59 2.05 -18.03
N ALA A 317 -15.26 2.98 -17.14
CA ALA A 317 -14.64 4.25 -17.47
C ALA A 317 -13.45 4.53 -16.54
N ASP A 318 -12.47 5.27 -17.02
CA ASP A 318 -11.42 5.82 -16.19
C ASP A 318 -12.00 6.86 -15.20
N PRO A 319 -11.59 6.83 -13.90
CA PRO A 319 -12.17 7.71 -12.87
C PRO A 319 -11.58 9.13 -12.91
N GLY A 320 -10.56 9.38 -13.74
CA GLY A 320 -9.69 10.54 -13.63
C GLY A 320 -8.73 10.43 -12.43
N VAL A 321 -7.67 11.20 -12.48
CA VAL A 321 -6.66 11.20 -11.42
C VAL A 321 -5.96 12.56 -11.35
N LYS A 322 -5.42 12.91 -10.17
CA LYS A 322 -4.46 14.00 -10.00
C LYS A 322 -3.06 13.40 -10.06
N LEU A 323 -2.24 13.82 -11.01
CA LEU A 323 -0.85 13.39 -11.12
C LEU A 323 0.09 14.56 -10.84
N LEU A 324 1.15 14.26 -10.13
CA LEU A 324 2.25 15.19 -9.91
C LEU A 324 3.20 15.11 -11.10
N LEU A 325 3.16 16.11 -11.97
CA LEU A 325 3.95 16.15 -13.19
C LEU A 325 5.14 17.10 -13.03
N ALA A 326 6.29 16.75 -13.65
CA ALA A 326 7.44 17.63 -13.71
C ALA A 326 7.12 18.91 -14.49
N GLU A 327 7.83 19.99 -14.19
CA GLU A 327 7.68 21.27 -14.90
C GLU A 327 7.89 21.09 -16.42
N GLY A 328 6.93 21.56 -17.22
CA GLY A 328 6.92 21.41 -18.68
C GLY A 328 6.11 20.23 -19.20
N LEU A 329 5.69 19.30 -18.34
CA LEU A 329 4.74 18.23 -18.70
C LEU A 329 3.29 18.66 -18.42
N SER A 330 2.36 18.04 -19.14
CA SER A 330 0.92 18.35 -19.09
C SER A 330 0.08 17.09 -19.19
N ALA A 331 -1.24 17.23 -19.11
CA ALA A 331 -2.17 16.12 -19.31
C ALA A 331 -2.04 15.43 -20.68
N GLN A 332 -1.47 16.11 -21.69
CA GLN A 332 -1.28 15.54 -23.03
C GLN A 332 -0.11 14.54 -23.09
N ASP A 333 0.76 14.57 -22.08
CA ASP A 333 1.89 13.66 -21.95
C ASP A 333 1.53 12.37 -21.20
N VAL A 334 0.24 12.22 -20.81
CA VAL A 334 -0.28 11.04 -20.11
C VAL A 334 -1.22 10.26 -21.02
N THR A 335 -0.95 8.97 -21.19
CA THR A 335 -1.88 8.02 -21.81
C THR A 335 -2.68 7.30 -20.74
N VAL A 336 -3.92 6.92 -21.10
CA VAL A 336 -4.84 6.18 -20.22
C VAL A 336 -5.29 4.92 -20.92
N ASP A 337 -5.12 3.77 -20.27
CA ASP A 337 -5.59 2.48 -20.72
C ASP A 337 -6.49 1.81 -19.66
N LEU A 338 -7.41 0.94 -20.09
CA LEU A 338 -8.24 0.16 -19.17
C LEU A 338 -7.77 -1.29 -19.13
N GLU A 339 -7.40 -1.76 -17.95
CA GLU A 339 -7.15 -3.18 -17.67
C GLU A 339 -8.46 -3.82 -17.20
N LEU A 340 -8.98 -4.75 -18.00
CA LEU A 340 -10.25 -5.42 -17.78
C LEU A 340 -10.06 -6.94 -17.79
N PRO A 341 -10.77 -7.69 -16.91
CA PRO A 341 -10.89 -9.13 -17.06
C PRO A 341 -11.73 -9.46 -18.30
N GLU A 342 -11.65 -10.67 -18.81
CA GLU A 342 -12.51 -11.12 -19.92
C GLU A 342 -14.00 -10.96 -19.60
N GLN A 343 -14.39 -11.17 -18.35
CA GLN A 343 -15.74 -10.95 -17.85
C GLN A 343 -15.74 -10.61 -16.35
N TYR A 344 -16.73 -9.86 -15.93
CA TYR A 344 -17.03 -9.62 -14.52
C TYR A 344 -17.97 -10.69 -13.99
N LEU A 345 -17.55 -11.42 -12.94
CA LEU A 345 -18.38 -12.40 -12.26
C LEU A 345 -19.09 -11.76 -11.09
N LEU A 346 -20.43 -11.83 -11.08
CA LEU A 346 -21.21 -11.30 -9.95
C LEU A 346 -20.84 -11.99 -8.64
N GLY A 347 -20.60 -11.18 -7.61
CA GLY A 347 -20.17 -11.63 -6.29
C GLY A 347 -18.65 -11.66 -6.08
N ALA A 348 -17.86 -11.49 -7.15
CA ALA A 348 -16.42 -11.25 -7.05
C ALA A 348 -16.13 -9.73 -6.92
N GLU A 349 -14.99 -9.37 -6.36
CA GLU A 349 -14.50 -7.99 -6.51
C GLU A 349 -14.05 -7.76 -7.95
N PRO A 350 -14.58 -6.70 -8.63
CA PRO A 350 -14.18 -6.46 -10.01
C PRO A 350 -12.74 -5.96 -10.07
N ALA A 351 -11.88 -6.74 -10.73
CA ALA A 351 -10.50 -6.36 -11.03
C ALA A 351 -10.46 -5.47 -12.29
N VAL A 352 -10.99 -4.26 -12.18
CA VAL A 352 -11.04 -3.28 -13.28
C VAL A 352 -10.23 -2.04 -12.88
N TYR A 353 -9.26 -1.68 -13.73
CA TYR A 353 -8.37 -0.58 -13.42
C TYR A 353 -8.17 0.32 -14.63
N ALA A 354 -7.97 1.62 -14.36
CA ALA A 354 -7.42 2.57 -15.30
C ALA A 354 -5.93 2.73 -15.01
N VAL A 355 -5.10 2.61 -16.03
CA VAL A 355 -3.65 2.76 -15.95
C VAL A 355 -3.28 4.05 -16.66
N TYR A 356 -2.79 5.01 -15.88
CA TYR A 356 -2.30 6.29 -16.38
C TYR A 356 -0.80 6.20 -16.54
N THR A 357 -0.31 6.29 -17.77
CA THR A 357 1.11 6.17 -18.08
C THR A 357 1.65 7.52 -18.53
N LEU A 358 2.66 8.05 -17.82
CA LEU A 358 3.37 9.25 -18.18
C LEU A 358 4.42 8.90 -19.24
N ASN A 359 4.26 9.47 -20.44
CA ASN A 359 5.21 9.35 -21.53
C ASN A 359 6.13 10.58 -21.49
N GLY A 360 7.34 10.42 -21.00
CA GLY A 360 8.35 11.48 -21.02
C GLY A 360 8.97 11.65 -22.41
N GLY A 361 9.54 12.85 -22.70
CA GLY A 361 10.33 13.08 -23.90
C GLY A 361 11.50 12.09 -24.02
N ALA A 362 12.25 12.10 -25.11
CA ALA A 362 13.20 11.11 -25.62
C ALA A 362 14.26 10.52 -24.64
N GLN A 363 14.22 10.85 -23.36
CA GLN A 363 15.08 10.33 -22.28
C GLN A 363 14.31 9.93 -21.01
N GLN A 364 12.96 9.97 -21.00
CA GLN A 364 12.16 9.55 -19.85
C GLN A 364 11.49 8.21 -20.16
N GLU A 365 11.80 7.22 -19.34
CA GLU A 365 11.11 5.95 -19.32
C GLU A 365 9.72 6.14 -18.71
N SER A 366 8.71 5.39 -19.20
CA SER A 366 7.32 5.53 -18.79
C SER A 366 7.11 5.10 -17.34
N THR A 367 6.39 5.92 -16.58
CA THR A 367 5.90 5.57 -15.24
C THR A 367 4.38 5.49 -15.26
N SER A 368 3.79 4.58 -14.51
CA SER A 368 2.34 4.37 -14.52
C SER A 368 1.74 4.36 -13.12
N VAL A 369 0.51 4.87 -13.05
CA VAL A 369 -0.35 4.82 -11.85
C VAL A 369 -1.59 4.00 -12.19
N ARG A 370 -1.88 3.01 -11.36
CA ARG A 370 -3.03 2.12 -11.50
C ARG A 370 -4.12 2.52 -10.50
N VAL A 371 -5.28 2.90 -11.02
CA VAL A 371 -6.43 3.36 -10.23
C VAL A 371 -7.65 2.50 -10.53
N LYS A 372 -8.45 2.17 -9.53
CA LYS A 372 -9.68 1.39 -9.72
C LYS A 372 -10.64 2.14 -10.65
N ALA A 373 -11.00 1.52 -11.77
CA ALA A 373 -11.91 2.10 -12.76
C ALA A 373 -13.38 2.12 -12.26
N GLU A 374 -14.20 3.00 -12.84
CA GLU A 374 -15.60 3.11 -12.50
C GLU A 374 -16.45 2.18 -13.38
N ILE A 375 -17.36 1.44 -12.74
CA ILE A 375 -18.36 0.60 -13.42
C ILE A 375 -19.72 1.28 -13.32
N THR A 376 -20.37 1.50 -14.47
CA THR A 376 -21.71 2.08 -14.57
C THR A 376 -22.68 1.13 -15.28
N GLY A 377 -23.97 1.23 -14.96
CA GLY A 377 -25.02 0.41 -15.57
C GLY A 377 -25.21 -0.98 -14.94
N LEU A 378 -24.46 -1.32 -13.87
CA LEU A 378 -24.58 -2.65 -13.25
C LEU A 378 -25.94 -2.87 -12.56
N ALA A 379 -26.48 -1.84 -11.90
CA ALA A 379 -27.77 -1.94 -11.23
C ALA A 379 -28.90 -2.15 -12.23
N GLU A 380 -28.93 -1.37 -13.30
CA GLU A 380 -29.89 -1.45 -14.41
C GLU A 380 -29.82 -2.82 -15.10
N LEU A 381 -28.62 -3.31 -15.37
CA LEU A 381 -28.40 -4.63 -15.96
C LEU A 381 -28.99 -5.74 -15.08
N LEU A 382 -28.78 -5.66 -13.75
CA LEU A 382 -29.31 -6.64 -12.81
C LEU A 382 -30.83 -6.61 -12.73
N GLU A 383 -31.46 -5.42 -12.70
CA GLU A 383 -32.89 -5.26 -12.72
C GLU A 383 -33.51 -5.84 -14.00
N GLN A 384 -32.95 -5.56 -15.16
CA GLN A 384 -33.37 -6.12 -16.43
C GLN A 384 -33.24 -7.66 -16.47
N SER A 385 -32.10 -8.18 -16.00
CA SER A 385 -31.84 -9.63 -16.00
C SER A 385 -32.81 -10.38 -15.09
N VAL A 386 -33.15 -9.82 -13.93
CA VAL A 386 -34.14 -10.39 -12.99
C VAL A 386 -35.55 -10.29 -13.59
N GLY A 387 -35.92 -9.16 -14.16
CA GLY A 387 -37.20 -8.92 -14.82
C GLY A 387 -37.45 -9.90 -15.98
N THR A 388 -36.50 -10.03 -16.88
CA THR A 388 -36.59 -10.95 -18.03
C THR A 388 -36.74 -12.42 -17.60
N LYS A 389 -36.03 -12.84 -16.54
CA LYS A 389 -36.12 -14.22 -16.05
C LYS A 389 -37.43 -14.47 -15.30
N LEU A 390 -37.98 -13.48 -14.60
CA LEU A 390 -39.30 -13.57 -13.98
C LEU A 390 -40.41 -13.67 -15.03
N GLU A 391 -40.34 -12.93 -16.12
CA GLU A 391 -41.25 -13.05 -17.24
C GLU A 391 -41.17 -14.42 -17.89
N ALA A 392 -39.95 -14.89 -18.22
CA ALA A 392 -39.75 -16.23 -18.79
C ALA A 392 -40.24 -17.36 -17.87
N ALA A 393 -40.14 -17.19 -16.55
CA ALA A 393 -40.65 -18.17 -15.59
C ALA A 393 -42.18 -18.18 -15.49
N ARG A 394 -42.85 -17.07 -15.79
CA ARG A 394 -44.31 -16.99 -15.84
C ARG A 394 -44.93 -17.76 -17.00
N ASP A 395 -44.22 -17.86 -18.11
CA ASP A 395 -44.70 -18.51 -19.35
C ASP A 395 -44.47 -20.05 -19.32
N VAL A 396 -43.88 -20.60 -18.25
CA VAL A 396 -43.64 -22.04 -18.10
C VAL A 396 -44.81 -22.67 -17.32
N GLU A 397 -45.38 -23.79 -17.86
CA GLU A 397 -46.48 -24.48 -17.20
C GLU A 397 -46.10 -25.00 -15.80
N PRO A 398 -46.93 -24.68 -14.79
CA PRO A 398 -46.68 -25.13 -13.41
C PRO A 398 -46.61 -26.67 -13.32
N GLY A 399 -45.55 -27.20 -12.67
CA GLY A 399 -45.36 -28.64 -12.46
C GLY A 399 -44.52 -29.35 -13.53
N SER A 400 -44.07 -28.66 -14.59
CA SER A 400 -43.12 -29.23 -15.54
C SER A 400 -41.69 -29.18 -14.98
N SER A 401 -40.82 -30.10 -15.50
CA SER A 401 -39.38 -30.05 -15.17
C SER A 401 -38.72 -28.71 -15.60
N ALA A 402 -39.25 -28.05 -16.62
CA ALA A 402 -38.84 -26.74 -17.08
C ALA A 402 -39.19 -25.65 -16.04
N TRP A 403 -40.32 -25.77 -15.33
CA TRP A 403 -40.70 -24.83 -14.25
C TRP A 403 -39.72 -24.88 -13.07
N LEU A 404 -39.24 -26.09 -12.71
CA LEU A 404 -38.22 -26.27 -11.66
C LEU A 404 -36.89 -25.60 -12.07
N LEU A 405 -36.45 -25.79 -13.32
CA LEU A 405 -35.23 -25.21 -13.87
C LEU A 405 -35.33 -23.68 -13.97
N ALA A 406 -36.50 -23.14 -14.38
CA ALA A 406 -36.76 -21.70 -14.39
C ALA A 406 -36.71 -21.12 -12.99
N GLY A 407 -37.31 -21.76 -12.00
CA GLY A 407 -37.27 -21.36 -10.59
C GLY A 407 -35.86 -21.35 -10.02
N ILE A 408 -35.02 -22.35 -10.32
CA ILE A 408 -33.61 -22.41 -9.92
C ILE A 408 -32.82 -21.26 -10.59
N SER A 409 -33.02 -21.03 -11.90
CA SER A 409 -32.34 -19.95 -12.63
C SER A 409 -32.66 -18.56 -12.07
N VAL A 410 -33.92 -18.29 -11.76
CA VAL A 410 -34.36 -17.02 -11.12
C VAL A 410 -33.77 -16.92 -9.71
N GLY A 411 -33.82 -17.99 -8.93
CA GLY A 411 -33.24 -18.02 -7.58
C GLY A 411 -31.73 -17.75 -7.53
N CYS A 412 -30.96 -18.37 -8.44
CA CYS A 412 -29.53 -18.11 -8.56
C CYS A 412 -29.21 -16.66 -8.96
N THR A 413 -29.99 -16.08 -9.88
CA THR A 413 -29.79 -14.71 -10.34
C THR A 413 -30.13 -13.70 -9.23
N ILE A 414 -31.24 -13.90 -8.52
CA ILE A 414 -31.65 -13.05 -7.38
C ILE A 414 -30.61 -13.17 -6.26
N GLY A 415 -30.14 -14.39 -5.94
CA GLY A 415 -29.10 -14.61 -4.95
C GLY A 415 -27.81 -13.85 -5.27
N ALA A 416 -27.32 -13.95 -6.50
CA ALA A 416 -26.12 -13.23 -6.95
C ALA A 416 -26.32 -11.70 -6.92
N ALA A 417 -27.49 -11.20 -7.36
CA ALA A 417 -27.82 -9.78 -7.31
C ALA A 417 -27.88 -9.24 -5.87
N VAL A 418 -28.49 -10.01 -4.93
CA VAL A 418 -28.55 -9.62 -3.50
C VAL A 418 -27.17 -9.55 -2.89
N VAL A 419 -26.32 -10.54 -3.15
CA VAL A 419 -24.92 -10.53 -2.66
C VAL A 419 -24.17 -9.30 -3.20
N THR A 420 -24.27 -9.03 -4.51
CA THR A 420 -23.61 -7.87 -5.11
C THR A 420 -24.10 -6.55 -4.51
N VAL A 421 -25.42 -6.38 -4.32
CA VAL A 421 -26.00 -5.16 -3.68
C VAL A 421 -25.53 -5.05 -2.22
N LEU A 422 -25.41 -6.15 -1.48
CA LEU A 422 -24.89 -6.13 -0.12
C LEU A 422 -23.42 -5.72 -0.07
N VAL A 423 -22.58 -6.26 -0.94
CA VAL A 423 -21.16 -5.90 -1.06
C VAL A 423 -21.00 -4.41 -1.40
N LEU A 424 -21.75 -3.92 -2.40
CA LEU A 424 -21.74 -2.50 -2.79
C LEU A 424 -22.23 -1.57 -1.65
N ARG A 425 -23.26 -1.99 -0.88
CA ARG A 425 -23.76 -1.23 0.27
C ARG A 425 -22.76 -1.20 1.43
N VAL A 426 -22.09 -2.29 1.71
CA VAL A 426 -21.02 -2.35 2.73
C VAL A 426 -19.88 -1.42 2.31
N HIS A 427 -19.43 -1.53 1.06
CA HIS A 427 -18.37 -0.67 0.51
C HIS A 427 -18.74 0.83 0.55
N SER A 428 -19.96 1.19 0.15
CA SER A 428 -20.45 2.58 0.20
C SER A 428 -20.57 3.12 1.63
N ARG A 429 -20.95 2.27 2.61
CA ARG A 429 -21.01 2.66 4.03
C ARG A 429 -19.63 2.88 4.61
N LEU A 430 -18.66 2.06 4.27
CA LEU A 430 -17.25 2.24 4.65
C LEU A 430 -16.68 3.53 4.04
N LYS A 431 -16.96 3.79 2.75
CA LYS A 431 -16.54 5.04 2.06
C LYS A 431 -17.19 6.29 2.68
N LYS A 432 -18.48 6.22 3.09
CA LYS A 432 -19.16 7.31 3.82
C LYS A 432 -18.56 7.54 5.21
N ARG A 433 -18.27 6.49 5.97
CA ARG A 433 -17.64 6.61 7.30
C ARG A 433 -16.25 7.25 7.18
N ARG A 434 -15.45 6.87 6.17
CA ARG A 434 -14.15 7.50 5.88
C ARG A 434 -14.28 8.99 5.52
N LYS A 435 -15.30 9.40 4.73
CA LYS A 435 -15.56 10.83 4.42
C LYS A 435 -15.99 11.63 5.66
N THR A 436 -16.84 11.05 6.52
CA THR A 436 -17.35 11.75 7.73
C THR A 436 -16.23 11.93 8.76
N ALA A 437 -15.35 10.95 8.92
CA ALA A 437 -14.16 11.07 9.79
C ALA A 437 -13.19 12.16 9.30
N ARG A 438 -13.02 12.32 7.98
CA ARG A 438 -12.20 13.43 7.42
C ARG A 438 -12.82 14.81 7.63
N HIS A 439 -14.15 14.94 7.65
CA HIS A 439 -14.82 16.24 7.89
C HIS A 439 -14.84 16.65 9.37
N HIS A 440 -14.90 15.71 10.31
CA HIS A 440 -14.80 16.03 11.75
C HIS A 440 -13.38 16.42 12.20
N LYS A 441 -12.33 16.10 11.44
CA LYS A 441 -10.95 16.55 11.72
C LYS A 441 -10.61 17.93 11.12
N LYS A 442 -11.50 18.54 10.32
CA LYS A 442 -11.30 19.90 9.73
C LYS A 442 -12.15 21.00 10.37
N ALA A 443 -12.95 20.67 11.37
CA ALA A 443 -13.67 21.60 12.24
C ALA A 443 -13.04 21.62 13.62
#